data_d1d49a8babebfe0266ac55072dabb8a1
#
_entry.id   d1d49a8babebfe0266ac55072dabb8a1
#
_cell.length_a   1.000
_cell.length_b   1.000
_cell.length_c   1.000
_cell.angle_alpha   90.00
_cell.angle_beta   90.00
_cell.angle_gamma   90.00
#
_symmetry.space_group_name_H-M   'P 1'
#
loop_
_entity.id
_entity.type
_entity.pdbx_description
1 polymer ?
#
loop_
_entity_poly.entity_id
_entity_poly.type
_entity_poly.pdbx_seq_one_letter_code
_entity_poly.pdbx_strand_id
1 'polypeptide(L)'
;MTRLLYWAPRLLAIAFILFISLFSLDALQQGLVALLLHLLPSVLMTLVLVIAWRREWVGALFFALAGAYYVGMTVPKSNLAMLVRINWIGVIAGPAFLIAILFWTNWRSRKRAL
;
A
#
# COMPACT_ATOMS: atom_id res chain seq x y z
N MET A 1 0.26 22.09 -10.57
CA MET A 1 0.71 20.71 -10.71
C MET A 1 1.30 20.13 -9.44
N THR A 2 2.09 20.94 -8.74
CA THR A 2 2.73 20.49 -7.51
C THR A 2 1.77 20.09 -6.41
N ARG A 3 0.62 20.78 -6.28
CA ARG A 3 -0.39 20.41 -5.28
C ARG A 3 -1.01 19.06 -5.56
N LEU A 4 -1.35 18.79 -6.81
CA LEU A 4 -1.94 17.52 -7.20
C LEU A 4 -0.94 16.38 -6.94
N LEU A 5 0.32 16.58 -7.32
CA LEU A 5 1.36 15.58 -7.11
C LEU A 5 1.64 15.36 -5.63
N TYR A 6 1.52 16.41 -4.82
CA TYR A 6 1.71 16.31 -3.37
C TYR A 6 0.61 15.45 -2.72
N TRP A 7 -0.66 15.72 -3.08
CA TRP A 7 -1.79 15.07 -2.43
C TRP A 7 -2.11 13.69 -3.00
N ALA A 8 -1.80 13.46 -4.29
CA ALA A 8 -2.19 12.21 -4.95
C ALA A 8 -1.69 10.96 -4.20
N PRO A 9 -0.39 10.81 -3.88
CA PRO A 9 0.05 9.62 -3.17
C PRO A 9 -0.51 9.53 -1.76
N ARG A 10 -0.71 10.65 -1.11
CA ARG A 10 -1.22 10.69 0.27
C ARG A 10 -2.68 10.28 0.34
N LEU A 11 -3.51 10.84 -0.53
CA LEU A 11 -4.92 10.47 -0.58
C LEU A 11 -5.10 9.03 -1.03
N LEU A 12 -4.32 8.61 -2.02
CA LEU A 12 -4.39 7.23 -2.50
C LEU A 12 -3.94 6.25 -1.42
N ALA A 13 -2.89 6.59 -0.66
CA ALA A 13 -2.43 5.76 0.44
C ALA A 13 -3.48 5.64 1.54
N ILE A 14 -4.14 6.75 1.89
CA ILE A 14 -5.22 6.73 2.88
C ILE A 14 -6.35 5.83 2.40
N ALA A 15 -6.76 5.98 1.14
CA ALA A 15 -7.82 5.15 0.57
C ALA A 15 -7.41 3.67 0.57
N PHE A 16 -6.15 3.38 0.24
CA PHE A 16 -5.64 2.02 0.22
C PHE A 16 -5.63 1.41 1.64
N ILE A 17 -5.20 2.18 2.64
CA ILE A 17 -5.20 1.74 4.04
C ILE A 17 -6.63 1.44 4.51
N LEU A 18 -7.58 2.30 4.17
CA LEU A 18 -8.98 2.06 4.51
C LEU A 18 -9.51 0.80 3.82
N PHE A 19 -9.14 0.61 2.55
CA PHE A 19 -9.54 -0.58 1.80
C PHE A 19 -9.01 -1.85 2.44
N ILE A 20 -7.74 -1.87 2.80
CA ILE A 20 -7.12 -3.03 3.47
C ILE A 20 -7.77 -3.24 4.85
N SER A 21 -8.08 -2.16 5.56
CA SER A 21 -8.72 -2.26 6.87
C SER A 21 -10.11 -2.89 6.80
N LEU A 22 -10.82 -2.68 5.69
CA LEU A 22 -12.14 -3.29 5.51
C LEU A 22 -12.08 -4.81 5.50
N PHE A 23 -10.99 -5.39 4.99
CA PHE A 23 -10.82 -6.84 5.02
C PHE A 23 -10.67 -7.36 6.46
N SER A 24 -10.24 -6.51 7.38
CA SER A 24 -10.10 -6.90 8.78
C SER A 24 -11.44 -7.14 9.45
N LEU A 25 -12.52 -6.57 8.92
CA LEU A 25 -13.86 -6.78 9.48
C LEU A 25 -14.28 -8.24 9.44
N ASP A 26 -13.85 -8.99 8.44
CA ASP A 26 -14.14 -10.42 8.34
C ASP A 26 -13.51 -11.19 9.50
N ALA A 27 -12.44 -10.69 10.06
CA ALA A 27 -11.75 -11.34 11.17
C ALA A 27 -12.48 -11.16 12.51
N LEU A 28 -13.45 -10.24 12.59
CA LEU A 28 -14.26 -10.07 13.80
C LEU A 28 -14.95 -11.36 14.23
N GLN A 29 -15.38 -12.17 13.25
CA GLN A 29 -16.04 -13.43 13.52
C GLN A 29 -15.11 -14.47 14.12
N GLN A 30 -13.79 -14.29 13.96
CA GLN A 30 -12.78 -15.21 14.46
C GLN A 30 -12.24 -14.79 15.84
N GLY A 31 -12.65 -13.65 16.35
CA GLY A 31 -12.26 -13.17 17.66
C GLY A 31 -11.40 -11.91 17.62
N LEU A 32 -11.19 -11.33 18.80
CA LEU A 32 -10.45 -10.06 18.93
C LEU A 32 -8.99 -10.20 18.52
N VAL A 33 -8.34 -11.31 18.87
CA VAL A 33 -6.93 -11.52 18.52
C VAL A 33 -6.75 -11.58 17.01
N ALA A 34 -7.64 -12.28 16.31
CA ALA A 34 -7.60 -12.36 14.85
C ALA A 34 -7.79 -10.99 14.23
N LEU A 35 -8.72 -10.19 14.76
CA LEU A 35 -8.94 -8.82 14.29
C LEU A 35 -7.68 -7.98 14.44
N LEU A 36 -7.03 -8.03 15.59
CA LEU A 36 -5.81 -7.26 15.83
C LEU A 36 -4.69 -7.67 14.88
N LEU A 37 -4.54 -8.97 14.63
CA LEU A 37 -3.53 -9.46 13.70
C LEU A 37 -3.77 -9.00 12.27
N HIS A 38 -5.04 -8.95 11.85
CA HIS A 38 -5.39 -8.50 10.51
C HIS A 38 -5.26 -6.98 10.35
N LEU A 39 -5.32 -6.23 11.46
CA LEU A 39 -5.13 -4.80 11.42
C LEU A 39 -3.66 -4.38 11.43
N LEU A 40 -2.74 -5.29 11.76
CA LEU A 40 -1.31 -4.98 11.79
C LEU A 40 -0.80 -4.35 10.48
N PRO A 41 -1.11 -4.89 9.30
CA PRO A 41 -0.66 -4.25 8.06
C PRO A 41 -1.13 -2.82 7.92
N SER A 42 -2.40 -2.54 8.29
CA SER A 42 -2.95 -1.19 8.21
C SER A 42 -2.26 -0.24 9.18
N VAL A 43 -1.98 -0.70 10.40
CA VAL A 43 -1.27 0.10 11.40
C VAL A 43 0.14 0.42 10.90
N LEU A 44 0.83 -0.59 10.39
CA LEU A 44 2.18 -0.40 9.86
C LEU A 44 2.19 0.59 8.70
N MET A 45 1.24 0.45 7.77
CA MET A 45 1.12 1.35 6.63
C MET A 45 0.80 2.78 7.07
N THR A 46 -0.02 2.94 8.11
CA THR A 46 -0.34 4.25 8.67
C THR A 46 0.91 4.91 9.25
N LEU A 47 1.72 4.15 9.99
CA LEU A 47 2.97 4.67 10.54
C LEU A 47 3.92 5.10 9.43
N VAL A 48 4.04 4.29 8.39
CA VAL A 48 4.88 4.63 7.25
C VAL A 48 4.36 5.87 6.54
N LEU A 49 3.03 5.99 6.40
CA LEU A 49 2.43 7.17 5.78
C LEU A 49 2.75 8.44 6.56
N VAL A 50 2.72 8.38 7.89
CA VAL A 50 3.07 9.52 8.73
C VAL A 50 4.51 9.95 8.48
N ILE A 51 5.42 9.00 8.37
CA ILE A 51 6.83 9.28 8.06
C ILE A 51 6.96 9.79 6.62
N ALA A 52 6.28 9.14 5.68
CA ALA A 52 6.35 9.49 4.27
C ALA A 52 5.72 10.85 3.97
N TRP A 53 4.85 11.33 4.85
CA TRP A 53 4.22 12.64 4.67
C TRP A 53 5.28 13.74 4.53
N ARG A 54 6.38 13.61 5.26
CA ARG A 54 7.49 14.56 5.19
C ARG A 54 8.66 14.04 4.36
N ARG A 55 8.82 12.72 4.31
CA ARG A 55 9.92 12.08 3.59
C ARG A 55 9.34 11.13 2.54
N GLU A 56 9.02 11.67 1.38
CA GLU A 56 8.34 10.94 0.31
C GLU A 56 9.11 9.70 -0.14
N TRP A 57 10.45 9.73 -0.10
CA TRP A 57 11.25 8.58 -0.52
C TRP A 57 11.00 7.35 0.35
N VAL A 58 10.67 7.56 1.63
CA VAL A 58 10.32 6.46 2.54
C VAL A 58 9.03 5.79 2.06
N GLY A 59 8.04 6.59 1.69
CA GLY A 59 6.80 6.06 1.15
C GLY A 59 7.02 5.27 -0.13
N ALA A 60 7.82 5.83 -1.06
CA ALA A 60 8.14 5.16 -2.31
C ALA A 60 8.78 3.79 -2.05
N LEU A 61 9.77 3.74 -1.17
CA LEU A 61 10.47 2.50 -0.86
C LEU A 61 9.53 1.48 -0.20
N PHE A 62 8.78 1.92 0.81
CA PHE A 62 7.92 1.01 1.56
C PHE A 62 6.82 0.41 0.67
N PHE A 63 6.12 1.26 -0.08
CA PHE A 63 5.01 0.77 -0.90
C PHE A 63 5.49 -0.10 -2.06
N ALA A 64 6.68 0.20 -2.62
CA ALA A 64 7.28 -0.67 -3.62
C ALA A 64 7.61 -2.04 -3.04
N LEU A 65 8.21 -2.07 -1.84
CA LEU A 65 8.55 -3.31 -1.17
C LEU A 65 7.30 -4.09 -0.77
N ALA A 66 6.27 -3.39 -0.30
CA ALA A 66 5.01 -4.03 0.07
C ALA A 66 4.35 -4.67 -1.14
N GLY A 67 4.32 -3.97 -2.27
CA GLY A 67 3.77 -4.52 -3.51
C GLY A 67 4.56 -5.72 -4.00
N ALA A 68 5.89 -5.63 -3.98
CA ALA A 68 6.75 -6.73 -4.38
C ALA A 68 6.59 -7.95 -3.45
N TYR A 69 6.48 -7.70 -2.15
CA TYR A 69 6.24 -8.76 -1.18
C TYR A 69 4.93 -9.49 -1.44
N TYR A 70 3.86 -8.72 -1.72
CA TYR A 70 2.57 -9.31 -2.02
C TYR A 70 2.62 -10.16 -3.29
N VAL A 71 3.26 -9.67 -4.34
CA VAL A 71 3.43 -10.42 -5.57
C VAL A 71 4.23 -11.71 -5.29
N GLY A 72 5.32 -11.60 -4.55
CA GLY A 72 6.14 -12.76 -4.22
C GLY A 72 5.42 -13.81 -3.40
N MET A 73 4.48 -13.41 -2.55
CA MET A 73 3.68 -14.35 -1.77
C MET A 73 2.56 -14.99 -2.57
N THR A 74 2.03 -14.28 -3.56
CA THR A 74 0.87 -14.74 -4.32
C THR A 74 1.27 -15.66 -5.47
N VAL A 75 2.35 -15.34 -6.16
CA VAL A 75 2.78 -16.08 -7.35
C VAL A 75 3.07 -17.56 -7.07
N PRO A 76 3.78 -17.94 -5.97
CA PRO A 76 4.10 -19.34 -5.72
C PRO A 76 2.92 -20.23 -5.35
N LYS A 77 1.76 -19.66 -5.04
CA LYS A 77 0.59 -20.46 -4.63
C LYS A 77 -0.10 -21.03 -5.86
N SER A 78 0.33 -22.22 -6.23
CA SER A 78 -0.10 -22.88 -7.47
C SER A 78 -1.54 -23.34 -7.48
N ASN A 79 -2.21 -23.39 -6.33
CA ASN A 79 -3.57 -23.90 -6.22
C ASN A 79 -4.64 -22.90 -6.70
N LEU A 80 -4.27 -21.64 -6.90
CA LEU A 80 -5.19 -20.64 -7.41
C LEU A 80 -5.10 -20.57 -8.92
N ALA A 81 -6.25 -20.43 -9.59
CA ALA A 81 -6.27 -20.20 -11.02
C ALA A 81 -5.47 -18.94 -11.35
N MET A 82 -4.77 -18.97 -12.49
CA MET A 82 -3.93 -17.85 -12.90
C MET A 82 -4.71 -16.54 -12.97
N LEU A 83 -5.95 -16.59 -13.46
CA LEU A 83 -6.79 -15.39 -13.56
C LEU A 83 -7.10 -14.81 -12.18
N VAL A 84 -7.36 -15.66 -11.18
CA VAL A 84 -7.63 -15.21 -9.82
C VAL A 84 -6.40 -14.55 -9.23
N ARG A 85 -5.22 -15.14 -9.43
CA ARG A 85 -3.96 -14.56 -8.92
C ARG A 85 -3.67 -13.21 -9.55
N ILE A 86 -3.82 -13.10 -10.87
CA ILE A 86 -3.58 -11.84 -11.58
C ILE A 86 -4.54 -10.77 -11.07
N ASN A 87 -5.82 -11.14 -10.86
CA ASN A 87 -6.82 -10.21 -10.36
C ASN A 87 -6.45 -9.67 -8.98
N TRP A 88 -6.07 -10.55 -8.06
CA TRP A 88 -5.69 -10.13 -6.71
C TRP A 88 -4.40 -9.31 -6.70
N ILE A 89 -3.42 -9.69 -7.52
CA ILE A 89 -2.18 -8.92 -7.65
C ILE A 89 -2.52 -7.51 -8.15
N GLY A 90 -3.40 -7.39 -9.14
CA GLY A 90 -3.79 -6.10 -9.65
C GLY A 90 -4.52 -5.24 -8.63
N VAL A 91 -5.39 -5.86 -7.81
CA VAL A 91 -6.18 -5.13 -6.82
C VAL A 91 -5.33 -4.65 -5.64
N ILE A 92 -4.37 -5.45 -5.21
CA ILE A 92 -3.58 -5.14 -4.01
C ILE A 92 -2.23 -4.52 -4.37
N ALA A 93 -1.46 -5.17 -5.23
CA ALA A 93 -0.12 -4.70 -5.58
C ALA A 93 -0.16 -3.50 -6.54
N GLY A 94 -1.15 -3.45 -7.42
CA GLY A 94 -1.29 -2.32 -8.35
C GLY A 94 -1.35 -0.98 -7.65
N PRO A 95 -2.31 -0.78 -6.73
CA PRO A 95 -2.37 0.47 -5.96
C PRO A 95 -1.10 0.73 -5.14
N ALA A 96 -0.49 -0.31 -4.56
CA ALA A 96 0.74 -0.14 -3.80
C ALA A 96 1.87 0.39 -4.67
N PHE A 97 2.05 -0.17 -5.87
CA PHE A 97 3.07 0.32 -6.79
C PHE A 97 2.76 1.72 -7.30
N LEU A 98 1.48 2.01 -7.55
CA LEU A 98 1.07 3.35 -7.97
C LEU A 98 1.39 4.38 -6.91
N ILE A 99 1.10 4.08 -5.64
CA ILE A 99 1.44 4.96 -4.53
C ILE A 99 2.96 5.16 -4.47
N ALA A 100 3.73 4.10 -4.65
CA ALA A 100 5.18 4.16 -4.64
C ALA A 100 5.71 5.08 -5.74
N ILE A 101 5.17 4.95 -6.95
CA ILE A 101 5.58 5.78 -8.08
C ILE A 101 5.23 7.24 -7.83
N LEU A 102 4.05 7.51 -7.29
CA LEU A 102 3.61 8.86 -6.99
C LEU A 102 4.49 9.52 -5.93
N PHE A 103 4.83 8.79 -4.86
CA PHE A 103 5.76 9.31 -3.84
C PHE A 103 7.14 9.56 -4.44
N TRP A 104 7.62 8.65 -5.26
CA TRP A 104 8.92 8.80 -5.93
C TRP A 104 8.95 10.03 -6.81
N THR A 105 7.92 10.20 -7.64
CA THR A 105 7.80 11.34 -8.53
C THR A 105 7.74 12.65 -7.74
N ASN A 106 6.95 12.66 -6.67
CA ASN A 106 6.84 13.81 -5.80
C ASN A 106 8.18 14.17 -5.16
N TRP A 107 8.90 13.17 -4.66
CA TRP A 107 10.22 13.36 -4.07
C TRP A 107 11.21 13.95 -5.06
N ARG A 108 11.24 13.38 -6.26
CA ARG A 108 12.16 13.89 -7.32
C ARG A 108 11.81 15.31 -7.73
N SER A 109 10.52 15.60 -7.82
CA SER A 109 10.06 16.94 -8.20
C SER A 109 10.48 17.98 -7.17
N ARG A 110 10.34 17.66 -5.89
CA ARG A 110 10.76 18.57 -4.82
C ARG A 110 12.27 18.74 -4.79
N LYS A 111 13.02 17.68 -5.03
CA LYS A 111 14.48 17.74 -5.04
C LYS A 111 14.99 18.62 -6.18
N ARG A 112 14.30 18.60 -7.33
CA ARG A 112 14.65 19.47 -8.46
C ARG A 112 14.34 20.93 -8.19
N ALA A 113 13.31 21.20 -7.42
CA ALA A 113 12.91 22.56 -7.09
C ALA A 113 13.89 23.23 -6.12
N LEU A 114 14.67 22.45 -5.38
CA LEU A 114 15.69 22.97 -4.48
C LEU A 114 17.01 23.17 -5.22
#